data_71543da2c0a9809ac7afdf83733241c0
#
_entry.id   71543da2c0a9809ac7afdf83733241c0
#
_cell.length_a   1.000
_cell.length_b   1.000
_cell.length_c   1.000
_cell.angle_alpha   90.00
_cell.angle_beta   90.00
_cell.angle_gamma   90.00
#
_symmetry.space_group_name_H-M   'P 1'
#
loop_
_entity.id
_entity.type
_entity.pdbx_description
1 polymer ?
#
loop_
_entity_poly.entity_id
_entity_poly.type
_entity_poly.pdbx_seq_one_letter_code
_entity_poly.pdbx_strand_id
1 'polypeptide(L)'
;MAKVSIVTVTLNRESLKNACESVDRQSFKDYHHYVLGDGVLPTEYENKKRSTLGFSTSLGAKEPGANMPNGTPNPLLRWAIKNIDLGDYLCFLDDDNIYKDDYLEKMVKILDECPDIGLVLCGAEDLRYEQNIDGYPELGRCDNSAFMVRSKIAKSIEFPHASMDKNVVQDCEYIKECCSKYKWKHIDDKLLVFGVGLNQPPKRGKIMYLESWKLPQEAFKHAYNKEYERAEKEFLKAINDCDTDAWTLRKLSELYLITNKKDLAMKYFKMWENLYLSEKEHHFAVDYSYSIYLKLTKQKYKDLLQNSIIEREKWREKEPESLEHYYYLYLSYAFMGNKEKSKEYEDIIISKGKDAVIWAYQDVAWNFLAYKDLFDVDYSKMSEFLGVN
;
A
#
# COMPACT_ATOMS: atom_id res chain seq x y z
N MET A 1 -32.60 15.51 8.25
CA MET A 1 -31.24 14.94 8.01
C MET A 1 -31.45 13.57 7.42
N ALA A 2 -30.67 13.17 6.41
CA ALA A 2 -30.80 11.84 5.83
C ALA A 2 -30.30 10.78 6.84
N LYS A 3 -30.87 9.57 6.78
CA LYS A 3 -30.54 8.48 7.70
C LYS A 3 -29.14 7.94 7.50
N VAL A 4 -28.68 7.86 6.24
CA VAL A 4 -27.34 7.37 5.89
C VAL A 4 -26.51 8.48 5.29
N SER A 5 -25.31 8.68 5.80
CA SER A 5 -24.26 9.50 5.18
C SER A 5 -23.27 8.61 4.45
N ILE A 6 -23.06 8.89 3.17
CA ILE A 6 -22.05 8.21 2.34
C ILE A 6 -20.94 9.22 2.08
N VAL A 7 -19.69 8.84 2.28
CA VAL A 7 -18.53 9.72 2.04
C VAL A 7 -17.62 9.09 0.99
N THR A 8 -17.35 9.81 -0.08
CA THR A 8 -16.37 9.47 -1.11
C THR A 8 -15.26 10.52 -1.12
N VAL A 9 -14.02 10.10 -1.05
CA VAL A 9 -12.86 10.96 -1.28
C VAL A 9 -12.34 10.72 -2.69
N THR A 10 -12.00 11.78 -3.41
CA THR A 10 -11.61 11.66 -4.83
C THR A 10 -10.51 12.65 -5.23
N LEU A 11 -9.70 12.24 -6.20
CA LEU A 11 -8.82 13.08 -7.00
C LEU A 11 -9.47 13.46 -8.35
N ASN A 12 -10.79 13.32 -8.45
CA ASN A 12 -11.60 13.52 -9.66
C ASN A 12 -11.23 12.55 -10.81
N ARG A 13 -11.07 11.27 -10.48
CA ARG A 13 -10.83 10.21 -11.47
C ARG A 13 -12.10 9.96 -12.29
N GLU A 14 -11.95 9.43 -13.50
CA GLU A 14 -13.08 9.03 -14.36
C GLU A 14 -13.99 7.99 -13.68
N SER A 15 -13.44 7.13 -12.85
CA SER A 15 -14.18 6.12 -12.08
C SER A 15 -15.19 6.72 -11.10
N LEU A 16 -15.01 7.96 -10.63
CA LEU A 16 -15.95 8.65 -9.74
C LEU A 16 -17.38 8.68 -10.29
N LYS A 17 -17.53 8.78 -11.61
CA LYS A 17 -18.84 8.70 -12.26
C LYS A 17 -19.57 7.41 -11.91
N ASN A 18 -18.91 6.27 -12.03
CA ASN A 18 -19.49 4.97 -11.74
C ASN A 18 -19.86 4.83 -10.25
N ALA A 19 -18.98 5.31 -9.36
CA ALA A 19 -19.26 5.34 -7.93
C ALA A 19 -20.51 6.17 -7.62
N CYS A 20 -20.60 7.40 -8.15
CA CYS A 20 -21.77 8.27 -7.98
C CYS A 20 -23.07 7.65 -8.53
N GLU A 21 -23.03 7.07 -9.72
CA GLU A 21 -24.18 6.40 -10.34
C GLU A 21 -24.63 5.17 -9.52
N SER A 22 -23.71 4.44 -8.89
CA SER A 22 -24.05 3.30 -8.02
C SER A 22 -24.80 3.72 -6.77
N VAL A 23 -24.48 4.89 -6.22
CA VAL A 23 -25.21 5.51 -5.12
C VAL A 23 -26.60 5.97 -5.57
N ASP A 24 -26.72 6.56 -6.75
CA ASP A 24 -28.02 7.03 -7.28
C ASP A 24 -29.00 5.86 -7.52
N ARG A 25 -28.49 4.68 -7.88
CA ARG A 25 -29.29 3.46 -8.10
C ARG A 25 -29.75 2.77 -6.82
N GLN A 26 -29.21 3.11 -5.63
CA GLN A 26 -29.58 2.44 -4.38
C GLN A 26 -31.11 2.34 -4.18
N SER A 27 -31.61 1.17 -3.77
CA SER A 27 -33.02 0.94 -3.45
C SER A 27 -33.45 1.76 -2.24
N PHE A 28 -32.63 1.86 -1.21
CA PHE A 28 -32.85 2.71 -0.04
C PHE A 28 -32.64 4.19 -0.39
N LYS A 29 -33.61 5.06 -0.09
CA LYS A 29 -33.63 6.45 -0.59
C LYS A 29 -33.33 7.53 0.44
N ASP A 30 -33.28 7.21 1.72
CA ASP A 30 -33.01 8.18 2.79
C ASP A 30 -31.47 8.26 3.09
N TYR A 31 -30.74 8.74 2.11
CA TYR A 31 -29.30 8.95 2.20
C TYR A 31 -28.89 10.33 1.70
N HIS A 32 -27.70 10.78 2.12
CA HIS A 32 -26.97 11.90 1.54
C HIS A 32 -25.52 11.49 1.22
N HIS A 33 -25.06 11.82 0.02
CA HIS A 33 -23.72 11.49 -0.47
C HIS A 33 -22.82 12.72 -0.46
N TYR A 34 -21.71 12.66 0.26
CA TYR A 34 -20.70 13.70 0.33
C TYR A 34 -19.49 13.28 -0.51
N VAL A 35 -19.16 14.06 -1.56
CA VAL A 35 -17.99 13.83 -2.41
C VAL A 35 -16.95 14.89 -2.08
N LEU A 36 -15.82 14.45 -1.54
CA LEU A 36 -14.73 15.31 -1.06
C LEU A 36 -13.56 15.25 -2.01
N GLY A 37 -13.28 16.34 -2.69
CA GLY A 37 -12.16 16.44 -3.63
C GLY A 37 -10.86 16.81 -2.92
N ASP A 38 -9.85 15.97 -3.01
CA ASP A 38 -8.52 16.20 -2.44
C ASP A 38 -7.64 16.99 -3.42
N GLY A 39 -7.58 18.30 -3.25
CA GLY A 39 -6.91 19.21 -4.17
C GLY A 39 -7.70 19.55 -5.45
N VAL A 40 -8.96 19.10 -5.53
CA VAL A 40 -9.85 19.29 -6.68
C VAL A 40 -11.25 19.66 -6.21
N LEU A 41 -12.10 20.18 -7.10
CA LEU A 41 -13.49 20.48 -6.81
C LEU A 41 -14.42 19.76 -7.81
N PRO A 42 -15.03 18.63 -7.42
CA PRO A 42 -15.84 17.78 -8.31
C PRO A 42 -17.30 18.27 -8.44
N THR A 43 -17.54 19.53 -8.81
CA THR A 43 -18.86 20.17 -8.83
C THR A 43 -19.84 19.57 -9.83
N GLU A 44 -19.36 18.94 -10.88
CA GLU A 44 -20.18 18.28 -11.92
C GLU A 44 -21.04 17.13 -11.39
N TYR A 45 -20.73 16.62 -10.20
CA TYR A 45 -21.48 15.54 -9.54
C TYR A 45 -22.52 16.02 -8.53
N GLU A 46 -22.65 17.33 -8.31
CA GLU A 46 -23.59 17.87 -7.33
C GLU A 46 -25.04 17.66 -7.75
N ASN A 47 -25.90 17.27 -6.79
CA ASN A 47 -27.33 17.13 -6.98
C ASN A 47 -28.08 17.25 -5.64
N LYS A 48 -29.41 17.07 -5.63
CA LYS A 48 -30.23 17.21 -4.41
C LYS A 48 -29.86 16.26 -3.26
N LYS A 49 -29.27 15.13 -3.57
CA LYS A 49 -28.83 14.11 -2.60
C LYS A 49 -27.32 14.01 -2.46
N ARG A 50 -26.57 14.83 -3.20
CA ARG A 50 -25.12 14.81 -3.21
C ARG A 50 -24.56 16.21 -3.11
N SER A 51 -23.73 16.42 -2.09
CA SER A 51 -22.95 17.64 -1.91
C SER A 51 -21.50 17.37 -2.28
N THR A 52 -20.87 18.33 -2.95
CA THR A 52 -19.46 18.28 -3.30
C THR A 52 -18.68 19.34 -2.52
N LEU A 53 -17.55 18.98 -2.00
CA LEU A 53 -16.64 19.86 -1.27
C LEU A 53 -15.23 19.68 -1.84
N GLY A 54 -14.60 20.76 -2.23
CA GLY A 54 -13.22 20.75 -2.72
C GLY A 54 -12.25 21.37 -1.72
N PHE A 55 -11.12 20.75 -1.52
CA PHE A 55 -10.02 21.30 -0.77
C PHE A 55 -8.99 21.86 -1.75
N SER A 56 -8.57 23.12 -1.55
CA SER A 56 -7.68 23.83 -2.47
C SER A 56 -6.27 23.25 -2.56
N THR A 57 -5.90 22.44 -1.58
CA THR A 57 -4.62 21.71 -1.55
C THR A 57 -4.87 20.28 -1.12
N SER A 58 -4.16 19.31 -1.71
CA SER A 58 -4.23 17.93 -1.28
C SER A 58 -3.81 17.80 0.18
N LEU A 59 -4.70 17.28 1.02
CA LEU A 59 -4.41 16.95 2.40
C LEU A 59 -3.76 15.57 2.50
N GLY A 60 -4.17 14.65 1.63
CA GLY A 60 -3.63 13.30 1.57
C GLY A 60 -2.15 13.26 1.21
N ALA A 61 -1.72 14.09 0.25
CA ALA A 61 -0.32 14.20 -0.14
C ALA A 61 0.59 14.82 0.95
N LYS A 62 -0.01 15.49 1.94
CA LYS A 62 0.72 16.12 3.07
C LYS A 62 0.71 15.29 4.35
N GLU A 63 0.01 14.18 4.36
CA GLU A 63 -0.03 13.35 5.57
C GLU A 63 1.31 12.65 5.78
N PRO A 64 1.94 12.82 6.97
CA PRO A 64 3.16 12.10 7.30
C PRO A 64 2.95 10.58 7.18
N GLY A 65 3.88 9.88 6.54
CA GLY A 65 3.79 8.44 6.33
C GLY A 65 2.94 7.99 5.12
N ALA A 66 2.38 8.92 4.34
CA ALA A 66 1.71 8.58 3.09
C ALA A 66 2.73 8.12 2.05
N ASN A 67 2.74 6.82 1.76
CA ASN A 67 3.66 6.21 0.78
C ASN A 67 3.09 6.16 -0.65
N MET A 68 1.96 6.81 -0.89
CA MET A 68 1.31 6.83 -2.19
C MET A 68 1.66 8.11 -2.94
N PRO A 69 1.95 8.05 -4.24
CA PRO A 69 2.28 9.23 -5.06
C PRO A 69 1.22 10.33 -4.98
N ASN A 70 -0.04 9.94 -4.78
CA ASN A 70 -1.20 10.82 -4.71
C ASN A 70 -1.72 11.01 -3.28
N GLY A 71 -0.97 10.57 -2.27
CA GLY A 71 -1.40 10.66 -0.87
C GLY A 71 -2.41 9.59 -0.46
N THR A 72 -3.10 9.84 0.65
CA THR A 72 -4.09 8.93 1.25
C THR A 72 -5.42 9.67 1.48
N PRO A 73 -6.59 9.00 1.37
CA PRO A 73 -7.88 9.62 1.66
C PRO A 73 -8.09 9.94 3.15
N ASN A 74 -7.27 9.38 4.03
CA ASN A 74 -7.47 9.40 5.49
C ASN A 74 -7.69 10.79 6.10
N PRO A 75 -6.94 11.86 5.73
CA PRO A 75 -7.19 13.18 6.30
C PRO A 75 -8.60 13.70 6.01
N LEU A 76 -9.12 13.45 4.81
CA LEU A 76 -10.45 13.87 4.43
C LEU A 76 -11.53 13.02 5.09
N LEU A 77 -11.29 11.72 5.29
CA LEU A 77 -12.19 10.84 6.05
C LEU A 77 -12.27 11.28 7.51
N ARG A 78 -11.15 11.58 8.16
CA ARG A 78 -11.13 12.18 9.51
C ARG A 78 -11.86 13.51 9.56
N TRP A 79 -11.63 14.37 8.56
CA TRP A 79 -12.30 15.64 8.47
C TRP A 79 -13.82 15.45 8.32
N ALA A 80 -14.26 14.54 7.46
CA ALA A 80 -15.67 14.23 7.23
C ALA A 80 -16.37 13.77 8.52
N ILE A 81 -15.78 12.81 9.23
CA ILE A 81 -16.32 12.28 10.49
C ILE A 81 -16.52 13.40 11.53
N LYS A 82 -15.58 14.37 11.58
CA LYS A 82 -15.60 15.46 12.57
C LYS A 82 -16.54 16.61 12.18
N ASN A 83 -16.64 16.95 10.89
CA ASN A 83 -17.22 18.21 10.44
C ASN A 83 -18.53 18.08 9.68
N ILE A 84 -18.84 16.89 9.15
CA ILE A 84 -20.12 16.66 8.48
C ILE A 84 -21.20 16.33 9.51
N ASP A 85 -22.38 16.88 9.29
CA ASP A 85 -23.56 16.50 10.07
C ASP A 85 -24.08 15.15 9.55
N LEU A 86 -23.57 14.09 10.18
CA LEU A 86 -23.83 12.71 9.79
C LEU A 86 -25.25 12.27 10.23
N GLY A 87 -25.90 11.49 9.38
CA GLY A 87 -27.13 10.76 9.73
C GLY A 87 -26.89 9.69 10.82
N ASP A 88 -27.85 8.78 10.98
CA ASP A 88 -27.72 7.68 11.96
C ASP A 88 -26.56 6.76 11.64
N TYR A 89 -26.27 6.54 10.35
CA TYR A 89 -25.27 5.62 9.83
C TYR A 89 -24.31 6.31 8.88
N LEU A 90 -23.07 5.85 8.91
CA LEU A 90 -21.97 6.27 8.03
C LEU A 90 -21.43 5.07 7.26
N CYS A 91 -21.20 5.24 5.97
CA CYS A 91 -20.39 4.35 5.15
C CYS A 91 -19.47 5.17 4.22
N PHE A 92 -18.44 4.55 3.74
CA PHE A 92 -17.50 5.13 2.81
C PHE A 92 -17.57 4.41 1.47
N LEU A 93 -17.31 5.12 0.38
CA LEU A 93 -17.22 4.54 -0.96
C LEU A 93 -16.01 5.14 -1.65
N ASP A 94 -15.04 4.33 -1.98
CA ASP A 94 -13.90 4.78 -2.77
C ASP A 94 -14.34 5.14 -4.19
N ASP A 95 -13.66 6.09 -4.81
CA ASP A 95 -14.05 6.65 -6.12
C ASP A 95 -13.82 5.70 -7.31
N ASP A 96 -13.26 4.51 -7.06
CA ASP A 96 -13.07 3.41 -8.02
C ASP A 96 -13.84 2.13 -7.64
N ASN A 97 -14.75 2.22 -6.65
CA ASN A 97 -15.63 1.14 -6.23
C ASN A 97 -17.11 1.46 -6.55
N ILE A 98 -17.95 0.44 -6.60
CA ILE A 98 -19.41 0.61 -6.75
C ILE A 98 -20.17 -0.25 -5.75
N TYR A 99 -21.25 0.30 -5.21
CA TYR A 99 -22.24 -0.45 -4.45
C TYR A 99 -23.20 -1.20 -5.38
N LYS A 100 -23.61 -2.42 -5.02
CA LYS A 100 -24.79 -3.06 -5.60
C LYS A 100 -26.06 -2.32 -5.15
N ASP A 101 -27.09 -2.37 -5.96
CA ASP A 101 -28.27 -1.52 -5.81
C ASP A 101 -29.03 -1.69 -4.47
N ASP A 102 -28.83 -2.81 -3.78
CA ASP A 102 -29.43 -3.17 -2.49
C ASP A 102 -28.48 -3.04 -1.27
N TYR A 103 -27.28 -2.50 -1.47
CA TYR A 103 -26.28 -2.35 -0.40
C TYR A 103 -26.83 -1.59 0.80
N LEU A 104 -27.32 -0.35 0.58
CA LEU A 104 -27.81 0.47 1.68
C LEU A 104 -29.01 -0.18 2.39
N GLU A 105 -29.95 -0.75 1.64
CA GLU A 105 -31.13 -1.38 2.20
C GLU A 105 -30.78 -2.54 3.14
N LYS A 106 -29.91 -3.43 2.71
CA LYS A 106 -29.47 -4.58 3.52
C LYS A 106 -28.70 -4.18 4.76
N MET A 107 -27.76 -3.23 4.63
CA MET A 107 -26.95 -2.77 5.74
C MET A 107 -27.79 -2.03 6.79
N VAL A 108 -28.66 -1.11 6.34
CA VAL A 108 -29.57 -0.34 7.21
C VAL A 108 -30.54 -1.28 7.94
N LYS A 109 -31.14 -2.24 7.24
CA LYS A 109 -32.06 -3.20 7.83
C LYS A 109 -31.46 -3.90 9.05
N ILE A 110 -30.24 -4.37 8.95
CA ILE A 110 -29.57 -5.05 10.07
C ILE A 110 -29.33 -4.11 11.25
N LEU A 111 -28.88 -2.89 10.97
CA LEU A 111 -28.64 -1.91 12.04
C LEU A 111 -29.94 -1.45 12.70
N ASP A 112 -31.04 -1.36 11.96
CA ASP A 112 -32.37 -1.02 12.51
C ASP A 112 -32.94 -2.14 13.37
N GLU A 113 -32.88 -3.40 12.87
CA GLU A 113 -33.42 -4.57 13.56
C GLU A 113 -32.60 -5.00 14.77
N CYS A 114 -31.30 -4.64 14.81
CA CYS A 114 -30.36 -5.04 15.86
C CYS A 114 -29.70 -3.82 16.52
N PRO A 115 -30.37 -3.13 17.47
CA PRO A 115 -29.84 -1.89 18.09
C PRO A 115 -28.53 -2.07 18.84
N ASP A 116 -28.19 -3.27 19.26
CA ASP A 116 -26.95 -3.62 19.96
C ASP A 116 -25.76 -3.83 19.01
N ILE A 117 -26.02 -3.97 17.70
CA ILE A 117 -24.98 -4.04 16.67
C ILE A 117 -24.50 -2.64 16.32
N GLY A 118 -23.19 -2.43 16.40
CA GLY A 118 -22.53 -1.14 16.12
C GLY A 118 -22.19 -0.93 14.66
N LEU A 119 -21.84 -2.00 13.96
CA LEU A 119 -21.45 -1.96 12.55
C LEU A 119 -21.74 -3.29 11.85
N VAL A 120 -21.91 -3.20 10.53
CA VAL A 120 -22.16 -4.33 9.65
C VAL A 120 -21.11 -4.34 8.55
N LEU A 121 -20.56 -5.50 8.25
CA LEU A 121 -19.61 -5.74 7.17
C LEU A 121 -20.24 -6.63 6.10
N CYS A 122 -19.80 -6.48 4.86
CA CYS A 122 -20.22 -7.32 3.73
C CYS A 122 -19.04 -7.74 2.86
N GLY A 123 -19.26 -8.75 2.03
CA GLY A 123 -18.29 -9.17 1.03
C GLY A 123 -18.26 -8.25 -0.19
N ALA A 124 -17.26 -8.46 -1.04
CA ALA A 124 -17.05 -7.75 -2.30
C ALA A 124 -16.63 -8.69 -3.44
N GLU A 125 -16.94 -8.28 -4.67
CA GLU A 125 -16.36 -8.83 -5.89
C GLU A 125 -15.19 -7.95 -6.31
N ASP A 126 -14.00 -8.51 -6.46
CA ASP A 126 -12.83 -7.77 -6.93
C ASP A 126 -12.59 -8.09 -8.41
N LEU A 127 -13.01 -7.16 -9.29
CA LEU A 127 -12.85 -7.31 -10.74
C LEU A 127 -11.38 -7.19 -11.19
N ARG A 128 -10.53 -6.58 -10.37
CA ARG A 128 -9.11 -6.43 -10.67
C ARG A 128 -8.41 -7.79 -10.73
N TYR A 129 -8.92 -8.74 -9.93
CA TYR A 129 -8.26 -10.01 -9.66
C TYR A 129 -9.15 -11.24 -9.82
N GLU A 130 -10.38 -11.03 -10.34
CA GLU A 130 -11.38 -12.10 -10.52
C GLU A 130 -11.61 -12.94 -9.26
N GLN A 131 -11.55 -12.30 -8.09
CA GLN A 131 -11.72 -12.95 -6.79
C GLN A 131 -12.80 -12.30 -5.95
N ASN A 132 -13.11 -12.94 -4.82
CA ASN A 132 -14.06 -12.43 -3.85
C ASN A 132 -13.35 -12.13 -2.54
N ILE A 133 -13.76 -11.02 -1.93
CA ILE A 133 -13.38 -10.64 -0.57
C ILE A 133 -14.58 -10.93 0.31
N ASP A 134 -14.35 -11.61 1.43
CA ASP A 134 -15.44 -12.07 2.28
C ASP A 134 -15.89 -11.05 3.34
N GLY A 135 -15.18 -9.93 3.51
CA GLY A 135 -15.59 -8.81 4.36
C GLY A 135 -15.36 -9.01 5.86
N TYR A 136 -14.52 -9.95 6.28
CA TYR A 136 -14.14 -10.07 7.69
C TYR A 136 -13.13 -9.00 8.12
N PRO A 137 -13.12 -8.57 9.42
CA PRO A 137 -12.26 -7.51 9.92
C PRO A 137 -10.81 -7.96 10.10
N GLU A 138 -10.25 -8.45 9.02
CA GLU A 138 -8.86 -8.91 8.91
C GLU A 138 -8.20 -8.23 7.72
N LEU A 139 -6.90 -8.03 7.82
CA LEU A 139 -6.15 -7.41 6.75
C LEU A 139 -6.34 -8.17 5.42
N GLY A 140 -6.78 -7.49 4.33
CA GLY A 140 -7.12 -7.98 2.98
C GLY A 140 -8.41 -8.77 2.86
N ARG A 141 -9.18 -8.85 3.94
CA ARG A 141 -10.53 -9.43 3.93
C ARG A 141 -11.61 -8.38 4.14
N CYS A 142 -11.23 -7.14 4.43
CA CYS A 142 -12.15 -6.00 4.55
C CYS A 142 -11.62 -4.78 3.79
N ASP A 143 -12.50 -3.86 3.48
CA ASP A 143 -12.22 -2.61 2.78
C ASP A 143 -13.10 -1.51 3.35
N ASN A 144 -12.63 -0.27 3.22
CA ASN A 144 -13.33 0.91 3.69
C ASN A 144 -14.74 1.05 3.11
N SER A 145 -14.96 0.59 1.88
CA SER A 145 -16.27 0.63 1.23
C SER A 145 -17.20 -0.53 1.64
N ALA A 146 -16.68 -1.56 2.32
CA ALA A 146 -17.40 -2.80 2.63
C ALA A 146 -18.07 -2.81 4.01
N PHE A 147 -18.20 -1.67 4.69
CA PHE A 147 -18.87 -1.62 5.98
C PHE A 147 -19.77 -0.40 6.15
N MET A 148 -20.75 -0.53 7.06
CA MET A 148 -21.59 0.56 7.55
C MET A 148 -21.53 0.58 9.07
N VAL A 149 -21.35 1.76 9.65
CA VAL A 149 -21.21 1.96 11.09
C VAL A 149 -22.19 2.99 11.62
N ARG A 150 -22.65 2.85 12.88
CA ARG A 150 -23.40 3.92 13.55
C ARG A 150 -22.55 5.17 13.66
N SER A 151 -23.07 6.31 13.24
CA SER A 151 -22.32 7.59 13.21
C SER A 151 -21.75 7.99 14.57
N LYS A 152 -22.47 7.67 15.67
CA LYS A 152 -21.95 7.89 17.03
C LYS A 152 -20.69 7.08 17.34
N ILE A 153 -20.59 5.87 16.80
CA ILE A 153 -19.40 5.01 16.95
C ILE A 153 -18.27 5.57 16.08
N ALA A 154 -18.56 5.90 14.81
CA ALA A 154 -17.57 6.52 13.94
C ALA A 154 -16.94 7.77 14.55
N LYS A 155 -17.73 8.62 15.22
CA LYS A 155 -17.27 9.81 15.92
C LYS A 155 -16.47 9.51 17.22
N SER A 156 -16.62 8.32 17.78
CA SER A 156 -15.93 7.93 19.03
C SER A 156 -14.57 7.24 18.80
N ILE A 157 -14.28 6.85 17.55
CA ILE A 157 -13.02 6.20 17.15
C ILE A 157 -12.34 7.09 16.13
N GLU A 158 -11.08 7.43 16.36
CA GLU A 158 -10.32 8.22 15.41
C GLU A 158 -9.90 7.35 14.22
N PHE A 159 -10.17 7.82 13.00
CA PHE A 159 -9.68 7.15 11.80
C PHE A 159 -8.15 7.26 11.74
N PRO A 160 -7.41 6.14 11.62
CA PRO A 160 -5.95 6.13 11.78
C PRO A 160 -5.22 7.08 10.84
N HIS A 161 -4.11 7.63 11.29
CA HIS A 161 -3.15 8.32 10.45
C HIS A 161 -2.42 7.34 9.54
N ALA A 162 -1.92 7.83 8.40
CA ALA A 162 -1.05 7.02 7.56
C ALA A 162 0.15 6.52 8.39
N SER A 163 0.53 5.27 8.16
CA SER A 163 1.67 4.66 8.81
C SER A 163 2.76 4.38 7.78
N MET A 164 4.01 4.59 8.16
CA MET A 164 5.16 4.14 7.38
C MET A 164 5.32 2.61 7.45
N ASP A 165 4.68 1.96 8.41
CA ASP A 165 4.61 0.49 8.45
C ASP A 165 3.67 -0.02 7.35
N LYS A 166 4.23 -0.66 6.34
CA LYS A 166 3.50 -1.24 5.21
C LYS A 166 2.53 -2.37 5.60
N ASN A 167 2.64 -2.87 6.84
CA ASN A 167 1.72 -3.87 7.39
C ASN A 167 0.49 -3.23 8.03
N VAL A 168 0.43 -1.91 8.11
CA VAL A 168 -0.69 -1.16 8.65
C VAL A 168 -1.50 -0.57 7.51
N VAL A 169 -2.64 -1.17 7.22
CA VAL A 169 -3.64 -0.66 6.29
C VAL A 169 -4.72 0.03 7.11
N GLN A 170 -4.78 1.35 7.02
CA GLN A 170 -5.51 2.22 7.94
C GLN A 170 -7.01 1.94 8.01
N ASP A 171 -7.64 1.65 6.90
CA ASP A 171 -9.05 1.28 6.84
C ASP A 171 -9.31 -0.04 7.59
N CYS A 172 -8.46 -1.04 7.37
CA CYS A 172 -8.54 -2.30 8.10
C CYS A 172 -8.33 -2.10 9.61
N GLU A 173 -7.36 -1.29 10.02
CA GLU A 173 -7.15 -0.99 11.45
C GLU A 173 -8.32 -0.23 12.06
N TYR A 174 -8.92 0.70 11.33
CA TYR A 174 -10.15 1.37 11.78
C TYR A 174 -11.31 0.39 11.99
N ILE A 175 -11.54 -0.50 11.03
CA ILE A 175 -12.59 -1.52 11.10
C ILE A 175 -12.32 -2.48 12.27
N LYS A 176 -11.08 -2.95 12.43
CA LYS A 176 -10.68 -3.82 13.56
C LYS A 176 -10.91 -3.15 14.91
N GLU A 177 -10.56 -1.88 15.04
CA GLU A 177 -10.78 -1.15 16.28
C GLU A 177 -12.27 -0.99 16.58
N CYS A 178 -13.08 -0.70 15.58
CA CYS A 178 -14.54 -0.69 15.72
C CYS A 178 -15.07 -2.06 16.17
N CYS A 179 -14.65 -3.15 15.51
CA CYS A 179 -15.07 -4.51 15.82
C CYS A 179 -14.60 -5.01 17.19
N SER A 180 -13.46 -4.51 17.69
CA SER A 180 -12.94 -4.86 19.02
C SER A 180 -13.75 -4.25 20.17
N LYS A 181 -14.34 -3.07 19.95
CA LYS A 181 -15.04 -2.29 20.97
C LYS A 181 -16.55 -2.46 20.93
N TYR A 182 -17.12 -2.82 19.76
CA TYR A 182 -18.56 -2.89 19.54
C TYR A 182 -18.95 -4.21 18.90
N LYS A 183 -20.16 -4.68 19.20
CA LYS A 183 -20.73 -5.84 18.51
C LYS A 183 -20.92 -5.52 17.03
N TRP A 184 -20.59 -6.45 16.17
CA TRP A 184 -20.71 -6.33 14.74
C TRP A 184 -21.37 -7.55 14.11
N LYS A 185 -21.84 -7.39 12.89
CA LYS A 185 -22.46 -8.48 12.11
C LYS A 185 -21.85 -8.50 10.71
N HIS A 186 -21.73 -9.70 10.18
CA HIS A 186 -21.29 -9.95 8.81
C HIS A 186 -22.47 -10.38 7.94
N ILE A 187 -22.49 -9.94 6.69
CA ILE A 187 -23.41 -10.42 5.65
C ILE A 187 -22.58 -11.17 4.61
N ASP A 188 -22.96 -12.40 4.30
CA ASP A 188 -22.28 -13.24 3.29
C ASP A 188 -22.48 -12.72 1.86
N ASP A 189 -23.42 -11.78 1.66
CA ASP A 189 -23.66 -11.16 0.37
C ASP A 189 -22.48 -10.27 -0.05
N LYS A 190 -22.14 -10.36 -1.33
CA LYS A 190 -21.19 -9.47 -1.96
C LYS A 190 -21.91 -8.23 -2.47
N LEU A 191 -21.89 -7.19 -1.65
CA LEU A 191 -22.65 -5.95 -1.90
C LEU A 191 -21.80 -4.82 -2.50
N LEU A 192 -20.52 -5.09 -2.71
CA LEU A 192 -19.54 -4.16 -3.25
C LEU A 192 -18.82 -4.78 -4.45
N VAL A 193 -18.40 -3.94 -5.41
CA VAL A 193 -17.54 -4.32 -6.53
C VAL A 193 -16.36 -3.37 -6.57
N PHE A 194 -15.14 -3.92 -6.53
CA PHE A 194 -13.89 -3.17 -6.58
C PHE A 194 -13.36 -2.98 -8.00
N GLY A 195 -12.67 -1.86 -8.22
CA GLY A 195 -11.85 -1.64 -9.39
C GLY A 195 -12.62 -1.34 -10.67
N VAL A 196 -13.81 -0.75 -10.55
CA VAL A 196 -14.63 -0.35 -11.69
C VAL A 196 -14.06 0.92 -12.32
N GLY A 197 -13.66 0.85 -13.59
CA GLY A 197 -13.12 2.00 -14.33
C GLY A 197 -11.59 2.13 -14.27
N LEU A 198 -10.90 1.23 -13.62
CA LEU A 198 -9.49 1.04 -13.88
C LEU A 198 -9.37 0.44 -15.27
N ASN A 199 -8.84 1.22 -16.22
CA ASN A 199 -8.79 0.93 -17.66
C ASN A 199 -7.96 -0.30 -18.07
N GLN A 200 -7.65 -1.20 -17.16
CA GLN A 200 -7.24 -2.59 -17.37
C GLN A 200 -7.24 -3.32 -16.03
N PRO A 201 -7.76 -4.55 -15.94
CA PRO A 201 -7.25 -5.44 -14.91
C PRO A 201 -5.72 -5.43 -15.04
N PRO A 202 -4.96 -5.39 -13.96
CA PRO A 202 -3.52 -5.61 -14.06
C PRO A 202 -3.38 -6.89 -14.90
N LYS A 203 -2.58 -6.84 -15.97
CA LYS A 203 -2.26 -8.01 -16.83
C LYS A 203 -1.54 -9.12 -16.06
N ARG A 204 -1.74 -9.17 -14.76
CA ARG A 204 -1.03 -10.01 -13.81
C ARG A 204 -2.04 -10.93 -13.18
N GLY A 205 -1.81 -12.21 -13.37
CA GLY A 205 -2.60 -13.27 -12.78
C GLY A 205 -2.83 -13.09 -11.30
N LYS A 206 -3.80 -13.81 -10.76
CA LYS A 206 -4.30 -13.80 -9.38
C LYS A 206 -3.44 -13.01 -8.41
N ILE A 207 -3.89 -11.82 -8.02
CA ILE A 207 -3.29 -11.16 -6.87
C ILE A 207 -3.92 -11.76 -5.63
N MET A 208 -3.01 -12.02 -4.98
CA MET A 208 -2.60 -12.27 -3.68
C MET A 208 -3.18 -11.28 -2.68
N TYR A 209 -4.37 -11.56 -2.13
CA TYR A 209 -4.70 -11.01 -0.83
C TYR A 209 -4.10 -11.87 0.27
N LEU A 210 -3.32 -11.26 1.10
CA LEU A 210 -2.90 -11.54 2.46
C LEU A 210 -2.19 -12.83 2.82
N GLU A 211 -2.68 -14.00 2.50
CA GLU A 211 -1.89 -15.19 2.81
C GLU A 211 -0.60 -15.20 2.03
N SER A 212 -0.64 -14.66 0.85
CA SER A 212 0.51 -14.58 0.00
C SER A 212 1.44 -13.39 0.26
N TRP A 213 0.96 -12.27 0.84
CA TRP A 213 1.84 -11.25 1.44
C TRP A 213 2.48 -11.72 2.74
N LYS A 214 1.76 -12.49 3.55
CA LYS A 214 2.31 -13.09 4.76
C LYS A 214 3.45 -14.04 4.43
N LEU A 215 3.29 -14.92 3.45
CA LEU A 215 4.32 -15.87 3.05
C LEU A 215 5.64 -15.21 2.63
N PRO A 216 5.66 -14.22 1.69
CA PRO A 216 6.90 -13.54 1.36
C PRO A 216 7.52 -12.77 2.52
N GLN A 217 6.73 -12.17 3.40
CA GLN A 217 7.23 -11.45 4.56
C GLN A 217 7.76 -12.40 5.63
N GLU A 218 7.09 -13.52 5.88
CA GLU A 218 7.60 -14.56 6.77
C GLU A 218 8.86 -15.19 6.18
N ALA A 219 8.88 -15.48 4.88
CA ALA A 219 10.06 -15.95 4.19
C ALA A 219 11.24 -14.95 4.33
N PHE A 220 10.99 -13.66 4.16
CA PHE A 220 12.01 -12.63 4.35
C PHE A 220 12.48 -12.56 5.81
N LYS A 221 11.58 -12.67 6.79
CA LYS A 221 11.93 -12.73 8.21
C LYS A 221 12.81 -13.94 8.53
N HIS A 222 12.48 -15.12 7.99
CA HIS A 222 13.33 -16.31 8.12
C HIS A 222 14.68 -16.11 7.46
N ALA A 223 14.71 -15.52 6.26
CA ALA A 223 15.96 -15.20 5.56
C ALA A 223 16.85 -14.24 6.37
N TYR A 224 16.25 -13.18 6.95
CA TYR A 224 16.96 -12.24 7.81
C TYR A 224 17.52 -12.90 9.07
N ASN A 225 16.80 -13.88 9.63
CA ASN A 225 17.26 -14.70 10.76
C ASN A 225 18.24 -15.80 10.36
N LYS A 226 18.72 -15.83 9.11
CA LYS A 226 19.64 -16.84 8.55
C LYS A 226 19.03 -18.25 8.46
N GLU A 227 17.73 -18.40 8.52
CA GLU A 227 16.97 -19.67 8.32
C GLU A 227 16.73 -19.88 6.82
N TYR A 228 17.80 -19.95 6.01
CA TYR A 228 17.76 -19.83 4.55
C TYR A 228 16.96 -20.94 3.85
N GLU A 229 17.04 -22.18 4.32
CA GLU A 229 16.29 -23.30 3.72
C GLU A 229 14.76 -23.12 3.89
N ARG A 230 14.36 -22.64 5.06
CA ARG A 230 12.96 -22.33 5.34
C ARG A 230 12.49 -21.15 4.50
N ALA A 231 13.26 -20.10 4.45
CA ALA A 231 12.98 -18.92 3.62
C ALA A 231 12.84 -19.29 2.14
N GLU A 232 13.76 -20.11 1.60
CA GLU A 232 13.70 -20.60 0.22
C GLU A 232 12.39 -21.34 -0.06
N LYS A 233 12.00 -22.27 0.83
CA LYS A 233 10.76 -23.03 0.68
C LYS A 233 9.51 -22.13 0.67
N GLU A 234 9.46 -21.13 1.54
CA GLU A 234 8.33 -20.22 1.66
C GLU A 234 8.29 -19.23 0.48
N PHE A 235 9.42 -18.70 0.02
CA PHE A 235 9.49 -17.89 -1.20
C PHE A 235 9.04 -18.69 -2.44
N LEU A 236 9.50 -19.93 -2.58
CA LEU A 236 9.09 -20.79 -3.70
C LEU A 236 7.60 -21.10 -3.67
N LYS A 237 7.03 -21.31 -2.48
CA LYS A 237 5.58 -21.48 -2.31
C LYS A 237 4.84 -20.22 -2.74
N ALA A 238 5.29 -19.04 -2.28
CA ALA A 238 4.69 -17.78 -2.65
C ALA A 238 4.73 -17.52 -4.16
N ILE A 239 5.84 -17.84 -4.84
CA ILE A 239 5.96 -17.72 -6.30
C ILE A 239 5.07 -18.71 -7.03
N ASN A 240 4.93 -19.95 -6.51
CA ASN A 240 4.04 -20.94 -7.12
C ASN A 240 2.57 -20.54 -7.00
N ASP A 241 2.21 -19.87 -5.90
CA ASP A 241 0.86 -19.32 -5.69
C ASP A 241 0.63 -18.06 -6.52
N CYS A 242 1.71 -17.27 -6.83
CA CYS A 242 1.69 -16.10 -7.67
C CYS A 242 3.05 -15.82 -8.35
N ASP A 243 3.20 -16.27 -9.59
CA ASP A 243 4.42 -16.12 -10.40
C ASP A 243 4.76 -14.67 -10.80
N THR A 244 3.85 -13.73 -10.53
CA THR A 244 3.95 -12.33 -10.95
C THR A 244 4.35 -11.36 -9.83
N ASP A 245 4.67 -11.84 -8.63
CA ASP A 245 5.14 -10.98 -7.54
C ASP A 245 6.62 -10.57 -7.73
N ALA A 246 6.80 -9.35 -8.26
CA ALA A 246 8.11 -8.77 -8.52
C ALA A 246 8.98 -8.67 -7.25
N TRP A 247 8.40 -8.36 -6.09
CA TRP A 247 9.15 -8.25 -4.84
C TRP A 247 9.67 -9.61 -4.38
N THR A 248 8.82 -10.65 -4.41
CA THR A 248 9.19 -12.01 -4.02
C THR A 248 10.27 -12.59 -4.94
N LEU A 249 10.13 -12.41 -6.26
CA LEU A 249 11.14 -12.84 -7.24
C LEU A 249 12.50 -12.19 -6.96
N ARG A 250 12.51 -10.88 -6.67
CA ARG A 250 13.73 -10.16 -6.31
C ARG A 250 14.34 -10.69 -5.01
N LYS A 251 13.54 -10.84 -3.95
CA LYS A 251 14.01 -11.32 -2.64
C LYS A 251 14.55 -12.75 -2.70
N LEU A 252 13.91 -13.62 -3.48
CA LEU A 252 14.43 -14.97 -3.70
C LEU A 252 15.75 -14.95 -4.49
N SER A 253 15.87 -14.07 -5.48
CA SER A 253 17.14 -13.90 -6.20
C SER A 253 18.26 -13.44 -5.28
N GLU A 254 17.98 -12.47 -4.41
CA GLU A 254 18.89 -11.97 -3.39
C GLU A 254 19.31 -13.10 -2.40
N LEU A 255 18.36 -13.92 -1.94
CA LEU A 255 18.64 -15.10 -1.10
C LEU A 255 19.60 -16.07 -1.79
N TYR A 256 19.40 -16.31 -3.07
CA TYR A 256 20.31 -17.19 -3.82
C TYR A 256 21.70 -16.59 -4.03
N LEU A 257 21.85 -15.28 -4.10
CA LEU A 257 23.17 -14.63 -4.08
C LEU A 257 23.85 -14.84 -2.73
N ILE A 258 23.13 -14.59 -1.62
CA ILE A 258 23.65 -14.77 -0.26
C ILE A 258 24.09 -16.23 -0.01
N THR A 259 23.32 -17.19 -0.52
CA THR A 259 23.61 -18.62 -0.38
C THR A 259 24.53 -19.18 -1.48
N ASN A 260 25.15 -18.29 -2.29
CA ASN A 260 26.06 -18.63 -3.38
C ASN A 260 25.49 -19.55 -4.48
N LYS A 261 24.16 -19.54 -4.67
CA LYS A 261 23.45 -20.30 -5.71
C LYS A 261 23.24 -19.40 -6.95
N LYS A 262 24.32 -18.96 -7.60
CA LYS A 262 24.31 -17.90 -8.64
C LYS A 262 23.39 -18.18 -9.82
N ASP A 263 23.36 -19.43 -10.32
CA ASP A 263 22.50 -19.78 -11.47
C ASP A 263 21.01 -19.64 -11.15
N LEU A 264 20.61 -20.03 -9.93
CA LEU A 264 19.24 -19.83 -9.45
C LEU A 264 18.92 -18.34 -9.26
N ALA A 265 19.85 -17.57 -8.69
CA ALA A 265 19.68 -16.12 -8.58
C ALA A 265 19.42 -15.50 -9.95
N MET A 266 20.22 -15.85 -10.95
CA MET A 266 20.06 -15.30 -12.32
C MET A 266 18.74 -15.74 -12.98
N LYS A 267 18.30 -16.98 -12.73
CA LYS A 267 16.98 -17.45 -13.22
C LYS A 267 15.84 -16.56 -12.73
N TYR A 268 15.77 -16.28 -11.43
CA TYR A 268 14.70 -15.50 -10.84
C TYR A 268 14.83 -14.00 -11.12
N PHE A 269 16.05 -13.47 -11.22
CA PHE A 269 16.28 -12.12 -11.72
C PHE A 269 15.77 -11.95 -13.15
N LYS A 270 15.94 -12.96 -14.01
CA LYS A 270 15.41 -12.91 -15.39
C LYS A 270 13.87 -12.90 -15.43
N MET A 271 13.24 -13.66 -14.55
CA MET A 271 11.78 -13.62 -14.40
C MET A 271 11.32 -12.23 -13.93
N TRP A 272 12.00 -11.66 -12.93
CA TRP A 272 11.74 -10.31 -12.47
C TRP A 272 11.99 -9.24 -13.54
N GLU A 273 13.06 -9.36 -14.33
CA GLU A 273 13.36 -8.46 -15.45
C GLU A 273 12.21 -8.40 -16.47
N ASN A 274 11.61 -9.54 -16.79
CA ASN A 274 10.49 -9.57 -17.71
C ASN A 274 9.28 -8.77 -17.19
N LEU A 275 9.04 -8.80 -15.87
CA LEU A 275 8.01 -7.96 -15.23
C LEU A 275 8.39 -6.48 -15.28
N TYR A 276 9.64 -6.15 -14.91
CA TYR A 276 10.15 -4.79 -14.96
C TYR A 276 10.00 -4.16 -16.34
N LEU A 277 10.45 -4.84 -17.40
CA LEU A 277 10.38 -4.34 -18.77
C LEU A 277 8.95 -4.23 -19.32
N SER A 278 7.97 -4.87 -18.67
CA SER A 278 6.55 -4.76 -19.06
C SER A 278 5.87 -3.50 -18.50
N GLU A 279 6.49 -2.78 -17.56
CA GLU A 279 5.95 -1.56 -16.96
C GLU A 279 6.25 -0.34 -17.83
N LYS A 280 5.29 0.59 -17.93
CA LYS A 280 5.45 1.81 -18.74
C LYS A 280 6.19 2.91 -18.00
N GLU A 281 6.05 2.93 -16.66
CA GLU A 281 6.66 3.92 -15.78
C GLU A 281 7.41 3.18 -14.67
N HIS A 282 8.66 3.59 -14.44
CA HIS A 282 9.52 2.99 -13.43
C HIS A 282 9.72 3.94 -12.26
N HIS A 283 9.61 3.40 -11.07
CA HIS A 283 9.96 4.13 -9.85
C HIS A 283 11.46 4.00 -9.60
N PHE A 284 12.12 5.05 -9.12
CA PHE A 284 13.57 5.09 -8.87
C PHE A 284 14.11 3.92 -8.01
N ALA A 285 13.28 3.37 -7.12
CA ALA A 285 13.67 2.20 -6.31
C ALA A 285 13.75 0.92 -7.15
N VAL A 286 12.93 0.82 -8.19
CA VAL A 286 12.95 -0.29 -9.16
C VAL A 286 14.14 -0.15 -10.09
N ASP A 287 14.43 1.08 -10.54
CA ASP A 287 15.59 1.41 -11.37
C ASP A 287 16.90 1.09 -10.66
N TYR A 288 17.00 1.35 -9.35
CA TYR A 288 18.12 0.92 -8.52
C TYR A 288 18.33 -0.60 -8.59
N SER A 289 17.28 -1.38 -8.35
CA SER A 289 17.33 -2.84 -8.36
C SER A 289 17.67 -3.39 -9.75
N TYR A 290 17.14 -2.79 -10.81
CA TYR A 290 17.44 -3.17 -12.18
C TYR A 290 18.91 -2.83 -12.55
N SER A 291 19.43 -1.72 -12.06
CA SER A 291 20.84 -1.35 -12.24
C SER A 291 21.80 -2.40 -11.63
N ILE A 292 21.42 -2.99 -10.48
CA ILE A 292 22.16 -4.09 -9.87
C ILE A 292 22.16 -5.32 -10.79
N TYR A 293 21.00 -5.70 -11.31
CA TYR A 293 20.88 -6.81 -12.24
C TYR A 293 21.73 -6.58 -13.51
N LEU A 294 21.70 -5.37 -14.08
CA LEU A 294 22.52 -5.02 -15.24
C LEU A 294 24.03 -5.13 -14.95
N LYS A 295 24.47 -4.71 -13.76
CA LYS A 295 25.89 -4.88 -13.34
C LYS A 295 26.26 -6.35 -13.20
N LEU A 296 25.42 -7.17 -12.58
CA LEU A 296 25.62 -8.62 -12.45
C LEU A 296 25.77 -9.31 -13.83
N THR A 297 25.00 -8.87 -14.81
CA THR A 297 25.02 -9.38 -16.18
C THR A 297 26.04 -8.70 -17.07
N LYS A 298 26.92 -7.84 -16.51
CA LYS A 298 27.95 -7.08 -17.23
C LYS A 298 27.39 -6.17 -18.33
N GLN A 299 26.19 -5.66 -18.14
CA GLN A 299 25.52 -4.72 -19.04
C GLN A 299 25.76 -3.27 -18.57
N LYS A 300 25.39 -2.29 -19.42
CA LYS A 300 25.46 -0.86 -19.07
C LYS A 300 24.39 -0.53 -18.04
N TYR A 301 24.78 -0.06 -16.87
CA TYR A 301 23.89 0.23 -15.73
C TYR A 301 24.03 1.67 -15.19
N LYS A 302 25.15 2.34 -15.48
CA LYS A 302 25.52 3.60 -14.81
C LYS A 302 24.53 4.73 -15.03
N ASP A 303 24.01 4.87 -16.25
CA ASP A 303 23.07 5.95 -16.56
C ASP A 303 21.73 5.77 -15.81
N LEU A 304 21.22 4.53 -15.77
CA LEU A 304 20.02 4.20 -15.03
C LEU A 304 20.19 4.42 -13.52
N LEU A 305 21.32 3.96 -12.97
CA LEU A 305 21.63 4.16 -11.56
C LEU A 305 21.80 5.64 -11.22
N GLN A 306 22.41 6.42 -12.11
CA GLN A 306 22.57 7.86 -11.93
C GLN A 306 21.19 8.57 -11.89
N ASN A 307 20.26 8.18 -12.75
CA ASN A 307 18.89 8.70 -12.72
C ASN A 307 18.18 8.36 -11.40
N SER A 308 18.31 7.12 -10.95
CA SER A 308 17.77 6.69 -9.65
C SER A 308 18.34 7.50 -8.49
N ILE A 309 19.64 7.80 -8.51
CA ILE A 309 20.30 8.65 -7.51
C ILE A 309 19.71 10.07 -7.53
N ILE A 310 19.59 10.69 -8.71
CA ILE A 310 19.08 12.06 -8.85
C ILE A 310 17.66 12.19 -8.28
N GLU A 311 16.79 11.23 -8.62
CA GLU A 311 15.41 11.25 -8.10
C GLU A 311 15.37 11.02 -6.58
N ARG A 312 16.24 10.16 -6.05
CA ARG A 312 16.29 9.90 -4.60
C ARG A 312 16.87 11.09 -3.82
N GLU A 313 17.82 11.83 -4.39
CA GLU A 313 18.31 13.09 -3.79
C GLU A 313 17.19 14.13 -3.68
N LYS A 314 16.35 14.27 -4.71
CA LYS A 314 15.17 15.15 -4.65
C LYS A 314 14.19 14.74 -3.55
N TRP A 315 13.97 13.44 -3.36
CA TRP A 315 13.11 12.94 -2.29
C TRP A 315 13.73 13.16 -0.91
N ARG A 316 15.05 12.95 -0.75
CA ARG A 316 15.78 13.27 0.49
C ARG A 316 15.64 14.74 0.88
N GLU A 317 15.65 15.65 -0.09
CA GLU A 317 15.44 17.09 0.17
C GLU A 317 14.02 17.38 0.67
N LYS A 318 13.03 16.66 0.18
CA LYS A 318 11.63 16.78 0.63
C LYS A 318 11.38 16.14 1.99
N GLU A 319 12.08 15.06 2.28
CA GLU A 319 11.92 14.22 3.48
C GLU A 319 13.27 14.02 4.19
N PRO A 320 13.89 15.08 4.74
CA PRO A 320 15.25 15.02 5.29
C PRO A 320 15.38 14.14 6.54
N GLU A 321 14.27 13.80 7.19
CA GLU A 321 14.26 12.91 8.36
C GLU A 321 14.11 11.42 7.98
N SER A 322 13.78 11.12 6.72
CA SER A 322 13.63 9.74 6.25
C SER A 322 14.98 9.09 6.01
N LEU A 323 15.41 8.22 6.93
CA LEU A 323 16.69 7.50 6.82
C LEU A 323 16.72 6.52 5.63
N GLU A 324 15.57 6.11 5.12
CA GLU A 324 15.49 5.26 3.93
C GLU A 324 16.26 5.86 2.75
N HIS A 325 16.08 7.16 2.50
CA HIS A 325 16.76 7.84 1.40
C HIS A 325 18.27 7.83 1.58
N TYR A 326 18.76 8.05 2.79
CA TYR A 326 20.20 8.03 3.09
C TYR A 326 20.81 6.64 2.88
N TYR A 327 20.13 5.57 3.32
CA TYR A 327 20.57 4.19 3.12
C TYR A 327 20.69 3.83 1.64
N TYR A 328 19.66 4.11 0.85
CA TYR A 328 19.70 3.78 -0.56
C TYR A 328 20.67 4.66 -1.36
N LEU A 329 20.88 5.91 -0.95
CA LEU A 329 21.93 6.75 -1.53
C LEU A 329 23.32 6.21 -1.20
N TYR A 330 23.56 5.80 0.05
CA TYR A 330 24.80 5.09 0.42
C TYR A 330 25.05 3.88 -0.50
N LEU A 331 24.07 2.98 -0.60
CA LEU A 331 24.16 1.78 -1.44
C LEU A 331 24.43 2.14 -2.91
N SER A 332 23.71 3.12 -3.44
CA SER A 332 23.85 3.53 -4.83
C SER A 332 25.23 4.13 -5.14
N TYR A 333 25.73 4.99 -4.27
CA TYR A 333 27.07 5.57 -4.44
C TYR A 333 28.17 4.55 -4.21
N ALA A 334 28.03 3.63 -3.24
CA ALA A 334 28.95 2.52 -3.05
C ALA A 334 29.00 1.60 -4.29
N PHE A 335 27.83 1.35 -4.89
CA PHE A 335 27.70 0.56 -6.10
C PHE A 335 28.27 1.25 -7.36
N MET A 336 28.23 2.59 -7.40
CA MET A 336 28.88 3.41 -8.43
C MET A 336 30.40 3.52 -8.25
N GLY A 337 30.95 3.15 -7.11
CA GLY A 337 32.33 3.36 -6.73
C GLY A 337 32.67 4.81 -6.36
N ASN A 338 31.67 5.63 -6.02
CA ASN A 338 31.87 7.01 -5.56
C ASN A 338 32.23 7.02 -4.07
N LYS A 339 33.53 6.98 -3.78
CA LYS A 339 34.07 6.86 -2.42
C LYS A 339 33.71 8.05 -1.52
N GLU A 340 33.68 9.26 -2.06
CA GLU A 340 33.39 10.49 -1.32
C GLU A 340 31.95 10.51 -0.87
N LYS A 341 31.02 10.34 -1.80
CA LYS A 341 29.58 10.38 -1.51
C LYS A 341 29.12 9.19 -0.66
N SER A 342 29.63 7.98 -0.91
CA SER A 342 29.30 6.84 -0.06
C SER A 342 29.76 7.05 1.38
N LYS A 343 30.94 7.65 1.57
CA LYS A 343 31.48 7.99 2.90
C LYS A 343 30.63 9.04 3.61
N GLU A 344 30.20 10.08 2.90
CA GLU A 344 29.31 11.12 3.43
C GLU A 344 28.01 10.51 3.99
N TYR A 345 27.35 9.66 3.21
CA TYR A 345 26.11 8.99 3.65
C TYR A 345 26.33 7.94 4.74
N GLU A 346 27.43 7.21 4.70
CA GLU A 346 27.82 6.30 5.79
C GLU A 346 27.91 7.02 7.14
N ASP A 347 28.61 8.14 7.19
CA ASP A 347 28.80 8.90 8.42
C ASP A 347 27.46 9.49 8.94
N ILE A 348 26.58 9.95 8.05
CA ILE A 348 25.24 10.41 8.42
C ILE A 348 24.43 9.26 9.02
N ILE A 349 24.34 8.11 8.36
CA ILE A 349 23.59 6.94 8.83
C ILE A 349 24.06 6.50 10.21
N ILE A 350 25.37 6.36 10.38
CA ILE A 350 25.95 5.92 11.66
C ILE A 350 25.65 6.92 12.77
N SER A 351 25.69 8.22 12.49
CA SER A 351 25.40 9.26 13.46
C SER A 351 23.94 9.26 13.96
N LYS A 352 23.00 8.83 13.12
CA LYS A 352 21.56 8.75 13.44
C LYS A 352 21.18 7.48 14.20
N GLY A 353 22.02 6.44 14.19
CA GLY A 353 21.81 5.19 14.93
C GLY A 353 20.85 4.21 14.27
N LYS A 354 20.74 3.00 14.84
CA LYS A 354 19.96 1.88 14.28
C LYS A 354 18.46 1.98 14.48
N ASP A 355 18.02 2.71 15.50
CA ASP A 355 16.63 2.66 15.99
C ASP A 355 15.67 3.57 15.21
N ALA A 356 16.19 4.40 14.31
CA ALA A 356 15.38 5.42 13.68
C ALA A 356 14.38 4.87 12.62
N VAL A 357 14.66 3.69 12.00
CA VAL A 357 13.72 3.04 11.05
C VAL A 357 14.00 1.53 10.93
N ILE A 358 13.33 0.73 11.74
CA ILE A 358 13.58 -0.73 11.84
C ILE A 358 13.43 -1.48 10.51
N TRP A 359 12.42 -1.21 9.70
CA TRP A 359 12.18 -1.95 8.46
C TRP A 359 13.17 -1.57 7.33
N ALA A 360 13.49 -0.29 7.20
CA ALA A 360 14.48 0.17 6.23
C ALA A 360 15.87 -0.41 6.55
N TYR A 361 16.20 -0.49 7.83
CA TYR A 361 17.41 -1.14 8.31
C TYR A 361 17.49 -2.61 7.86
N GLN A 362 16.41 -3.38 8.03
CA GLN A 362 16.38 -4.79 7.64
C GLN A 362 16.52 -4.99 6.13
N ASP A 363 15.81 -4.20 5.32
CA ASP A 363 15.90 -4.27 3.86
C ASP A 363 17.29 -3.87 3.37
N VAL A 364 17.89 -2.84 3.95
CA VAL A 364 19.24 -2.38 3.62
C VAL A 364 20.31 -3.38 4.04
N ALA A 365 20.22 -3.92 5.25
CA ALA A 365 21.13 -4.97 5.71
C ALA A 365 21.07 -6.19 4.78
N TRP A 366 19.87 -6.55 4.34
CA TRP A 366 19.65 -7.63 3.39
C TRP A 366 20.25 -7.32 2.00
N ASN A 367 20.00 -6.13 1.45
CA ASN A 367 20.59 -5.69 0.20
C ASN A 367 22.13 -5.65 0.29
N PHE A 368 22.65 -5.21 1.43
CA PHE A 368 24.08 -5.21 1.68
C PHE A 368 24.67 -6.61 1.64
N LEU A 369 24.07 -7.58 2.34
CA LEU A 369 24.49 -8.98 2.31
C LEU A 369 24.47 -9.58 0.90
N ALA A 370 23.42 -9.28 0.12
CA ALA A 370 23.25 -9.79 -1.23
C ALA A 370 24.25 -9.22 -2.24
N TYR A 371 24.67 -7.97 -2.06
CA TYR A 371 25.36 -7.21 -3.11
C TYR A 371 26.73 -6.65 -2.71
N LYS A 372 27.20 -6.87 -1.47
CA LYS A 372 28.47 -6.31 -0.97
C LYS A 372 29.68 -6.57 -1.87
N ASP A 373 29.74 -7.75 -2.51
CA ASP A 373 30.82 -8.12 -3.43
C ASP A 373 30.81 -7.31 -4.74
N LEU A 374 29.77 -6.53 -4.98
CA LEU A 374 29.64 -5.64 -6.13
C LEU A 374 30.04 -4.19 -5.81
N PHE A 375 30.32 -3.89 -4.54
CA PHE A 375 30.71 -2.54 -4.14
C PHE A 375 32.18 -2.27 -4.49
N ASP A 376 32.42 -1.08 -5.03
CA ASP A 376 33.76 -0.60 -5.42
C ASP A 376 34.33 0.37 -4.36
N VAL A 377 33.88 0.26 -3.10
CA VAL A 377 34.31 1.09 -1.96
C VAL A 377 34.64 0.21 -0.74
N ASP A 378 35.34 0.79 0.24
CA ASP A 378 35.52 0.14 1.54
C ASP A 378 34.19 0.28 2.32
N TYR A 379 33.63 -0.86 2.70
CA TYR A 379 32.36 -0.98 3.40
C TYR A 379 32.49 -1.59 4.81
N SER A 380 33.69 -1.75 5.31
CA SER A 380 33.92 -2.42 6.60
C SER A 380 33.17 -1.80 7.76
N LYS A 381 33.16 -0.47 7.85
CA LYS A 381 32.46 0.29 8.88
C LYS A 381 30.93 0.13 8.80
N MET A 382 30.36 0.13 7.59
CA MET A 382 28.92 -0.10 7.40
C MET A 382 28.55 -1.56 7.69
N SER A 383 29.38 -2.53 7.32
CA SER A 383 29.19 -3.95 7.61
C SER A 383 29.13 -4.20 9.13
N GLU A 384 30.06 -3.59 9.88
CA GLU A 384 30.06 -3.64 11.35
C GLU A 384 28.80 -2.99 11.94
N PHE A 385 28.44 -1.79 11.47
CA PHE A 385 27.24 -1.07 11.90
C PHE A 385 25.96 -1.89 11.64
N LEU A 386 25.84 -2.51 10.47
CA LEU A 386 24.70 -3.36 10.12
C LEU A 386 24.73 -4.74 10.81
N GLY A 387 25.85 -5.17 11.39
CA GLY A 387 26.02 -6.49 12.00
C GLY A 387 25.96 -7.63 10.99
N VAL A 388 26.46 -7.41 9.76
CA VAL A 388 26.38 -8.32 8.61
C VAL A 388 27.77 -8.75 8.13
N ASN A 389 28.64 -9.15 9.05
CA ASN A 389 29.97 -9.66 8.77
C ASN A 389 29.95 -11.08 8.21
#